data_34607e93cd9ff68c65ff35adb8ca888e
#
_entry.id   34607e93cd9ff68c65ff35adb8ca888e
#
_cell.length_a   1.000
_cell.length_b   1.000
_cell.length_c   1.000
_cell.angle_alpha   90.00
_cell.angle_beta   90.00
_cell.angle_gamma   90.00
#
_symmetry.space_group_name_H-M   'P 1'
#
loop_
_entity.id
_entity.type
_entity.pdbx_description
1 polymer ?
#
loop_
_entity_poly.entity_id
_entity_poly.type
_entity_poly.pdbx_seq_one_letter_code
_entity_poly.pdbx_strand_id
1 'polypeptide(L)'
;MLMKKLILALALGAGSSAALAQTEIQWWHAMTGANNDVIVRLAEEFNSAQKDYKVVVAYKGSYPDTLNAGIAAFRAGNAPHIMQVFEVGTATMMGAKGAIKPVQEMMKEAGESFDPNSYLPAITGYYSTTKGEMLSFPFNSSSAVMWYNRDALKKIGMTEPPKTWPQVFDAARKLKGAGFDKCGFSTAWFTWLNVEQLGAWHNTPIGTKANGMDGFDTVFQINSPLYVNHLTNLVNLQKEGVFSYSGRTNTGEGRFTSGECPIFLTSSAFFGNVKANAKFDWGNAPLPYYPNVQGAPQNSIIGGASLWVMGGKSANEYKGVARFFSFLSNVDRQVKLHTESGYLPITKAAYAKVQSTGFYKQNPHLETPLIQLNNKPPTENSRGLRFGSLVQIRDIWSEEIESALNGQKSPKPALDAAVERGNAALRQFERTVSR
;
A
#
# COMPACT_ATOMS: atom_id res chain seq x y z
N MET A 1 56.27 67.72 -31.46
CA MET A 1 54.85 67.91 -31.09
C MET A 1 54.21 66.52 -30.87
N LEU A 2 54.18 66.10 -29.62
CA LEU A 2 53.70 64.77 -29.23
C LEU A 2 52.17 64.82 -28.90
N MET A 3 51.40 64.11 -29.65
CA MET A 3 49.98 63.86 -29.29
C MET A 3 49.89 62.56 -28.51
N LYS A 4 49.55 62.58 -27.22
CA LYS A 4 49.21 61.47 -26.35
C LYS A 4 47.77 60.99 -26.69
N LYS A 5 47.62 59.78 -27.18
CA LYS A 5 46.32 59.11 -27.30
C LYS A 5 45.98 58.44 -25.96
N LEU A 6 44.91 58.91 -25.32
CA LEU A 6 44.33 58.35 -24.11
C LEU A 6 43.39 57.22 -24.56
N ILE A 7 43.72 55.96 -24.23
CA ILE A 7 42.83 54.78 -24.44
C ILE A 7 42.05 54.58 -23.14
N LEU A 8 40.73 54.82 -23.21
CA LEU A 8 39.78 54.57 -22.13
C LEU A 8 39.32 53.10 -22.22
N ALA A 9 39.83 52.22 -21.36
CA ALA A 9 39.40 50.84 -21.25
C ALA A 9 38.10 50.74 -20.46
N LEU A 10 36.99 50.52 -21.12
CA LEU A 10 35.69 50.13 -20.48
C LEU A 10 35.79 48.68 -20.04
N ALA A 11 35.95 48.45 -18.72
CA ALA A 11 35.80 47.13 -18.13
C ALA A 11 34.32 46.80 -18.04
N LEU A 12 33.79 46.04 -18.98
CA LEU A 12 32.47 45.37 -18.81
C LEU A 12 32.62 44.27 -17.77
N GLY A 13 32.16 44.58 -16.55
CA GLY A 13 31.95 43.57 -15.52
C GLY A 13 30.80 42.63 -15.91
N ALA A 14 31.12 41.51 -16.59
CA ALA A 14 30.18 40.42 -16.75
C ALA A 14 29.94 39.77 -15.37
N GLY A 15 28.92 40.23 -14.67
CA GLY A 15 28.38 39.54 -13.50
C GLY A 15 27.86 38.16 -13.95
N SER A 16 28.69 37.13 -13.83
CA SER A 16 28.28 35.76 -13.98
C SER A 16 27.31 35.49 -12.83
N SER A 17 26.00 35.59 -13.10
CA SER A 17 24.97 35.00 -12.27
C SER A 17 25.24 33.50 -12.28
N ALA A 18 25.97 32.99 -11.28
CA ALA A 18 26.04 31.55 -11.05
C ALA A 18 24.59 31.12 -10.82
N ALA A 19 23.98 30.52 -11.83
CA ALA A 19 22.73 29.81 -11.65
C ALA A 19 23.02 28.72 -10.61
N LEU A 20 22.57 28.94 -9.39
CA LEU A 20 22.65 27.91 -8.36
C LEU A 20 21.92 26.68 -8.92
N ALA A 21 22.67 25.61 -9.14
CA ALA A 21 22.09 24.36 -9.61
C ALA A 21 21.00 23.91 -8.60
N GLN A 22 19.83 23.55 -9.11
CA GLN A 22 18.75 23.04 -8.28
C GLN A 22 19.25 21.86 -7.46
N THR A 23 18.88 21.82 -6.17
CA THR A 23 19.18 20.68 -5.32
C THR A 23 18.31 19.50 -5.75
N GLU A 24 18.93 18.40 -6.19
CA GLU A 24 18.22 17.21 -6.61
C GLU A 24 17.71 16.42 -5.40
N ILE A 25 16.44 16.00 -5.45
CA ILE A 25 15.76 15.17 -4.45
C ILE A 25 15.33 13.87 -5.13
N GLN A 26 16.03 12.78 -4.87
CA GLN A 26 15.70 11.47 -5.42
C GLN A 26 14.53 10.82 -4.67
N TRP A 27 13.52 10.38 -5.41
CA TRP A 27 12.38 9.64 -4.90
C TRP A 27 12.27 8.28 -5.58
N TRP A 28 12.52 7.21 -4.80
CA TRP A 28 12.38 5.83 -5.28
C TRP A 28 10.99 5.29 -4.99
N HIS A 29 10.36 4.66 -6.00
CA HIS A 29 8.97 4.21 -5.91
C HIS A 29 8.74 2.87 -6.63
N ALA A 30 7.57 2.25 -6.32
CA ALA A 30 7.14 0.96 -6.85
C ALA A 30 5.88 1.06 -7.73
N MET A 31 5.47 2.26 -8.15
CA MET A 31 4.23 2.45 -8.89
C MET A 31 4.38 2.09 -10.36
N THR A 32 3.34 1.46 -10.92
CA THR A 32 3.25 1.06 -12.34
C THR A 32 1.95 1.54 -12.98
N GLY A 33 1.85 1.53 -14.30
CA GLY A 33 0.66 1.91 -15.05
C GLY A 33 0.16 3.31 -14.69
N ALA A 34 -1.14 3.49 -14.61
CA ALA A 34 -1.76 4.78 -14.30
C ALA A 34 -1.26 5.42 -12.99
N ASN A 35 -0.90 4.61 -11.99
CA ASN A 35 -0.34 5.14 -10.74
C ASN A 35 1.08 5.68 -10.91
N ASN A 36 1.89 5.12 -11.82
CA ASN A 36 3.19 5.69 -12.18
C ASN A 36 3.03 7.07 -12.81
N ASP A 37 2.06 7.25 -13.72
CA ASP A 37 1.81 8.52 -14.38
C ASP A 37 1.45 9.62 -13.37
N VAL A 38 0.71 9.25 -12.31
CA VAL A 38 0.42 10.16 -11.19
C VAL A 38 1.68 10.59 -10.46
N ILE A 39 2.60 9.66 -10.16
CA ILE A 39 3.88 9.95 -9.48
C ILE A 39 4.73 10.92 -10.31
N VAL A 40 4.90 10.63 -11.61
CA VAL A 40 5.66 11.47 -12.54
C VAL A 40 5.06 12.88 -12.58
N ARG A 41 3.74 12.98 -12.77
CA ARG A 41 3.04 14.27 -12.81
C ARG A 41 3.22 15.09 -11.53
N LEU A 42 3.10 14.48 -10.35
CA LEU A 42 3.29 15.18 -9.07
C LEU A 42 4.71 15.76 -8.93
N ALA A 43 5.72 15.02 -9.38
CA ALA A 43 7.11 15.51 -9.40
C ALA A 43 7.29 16.66 -10.40
N GLU A 44 6.72 16.55 -11.60
CA GLU A 44 6.77 17.59 -12.64
C GLU A 44 6.03 18.87 -12.21
N GLU A 45 4.84 18.75 -11.60
CA GLU A 45 4.08 19.88 -11.06
C GLU A 45 4.88 20.62 -9.97
N PHE A 46 5.53 19.87 -9.06
CA PHE A 46 6.41 20.48 -8.04
C PHE A 46 7.62 21.18 -8.68
N ASN A 47 8.30 20.49 -9.59
CA ASN A 47 9.50 21.02 -10.27
C ASN A 47 9.19 22.30 -11.08
N SER A 48 7.99 22.37 -11.65
CA SER A 48 7.54 23.54 -12.42
C SER A 48 7.13 24.74 -11.54
N ALA A 49 6.69 24.47 -10.30
CA ALA A 49 6.17 25.47 -9.38
C ALA A 49 7.26 26.28 -8.66
N GLN A 50 8.51 25.82 -8.66
CA GLN A 50 9.64 26.45 -7.99
C GLN A 50 10.96 26.12 -8.69
N LYS A 51 12.09 26.79 -8.32
CA LYS A 51 13.39 26.64 -8.98
C LYS A 51 14.53 26.20 -8.03
N ASP A 52 14.25 26.01 -6.74
CA ASP A 52 15.29 25.72 -5.74
C ASP A 52 15.62 24.21 -5.71
N TYR A 53 14.61 23.37 -5.94
CA TYR A 53 14.70 21.91 -5.82
C TYR A 53 14.17 21.20 -7.06
N LYS A 54 14.72 20.01 -7.36
CA LYS A 54 14.26 19.15 -8.43
C LYS A 54 14.01 17.74 -7.91
N VAL A 55 12.76 17.33 -7.85
CA VAL A 55 12.39 15.93 -7.53
C VAL A 55 12.60 15.06 -8.76
N VAL A 56 13.41 14.03 -8.61
CA VAL A 56 13.70 13.02 -9.65
C VAL A 56 13.14 11.67 -9.17
N VAL A 57 12.15 11.16 -9.89
CA VAL A 57 11.51 9.88 -9.58
C VAL A 57 12.25 8.73 -10.23
N ALA A 58 12.35 7.59 -9.52
CA ALA A 58 12.97 6.38 -10.05
C ALA A 58 12.16 5.15 -9.64
N TYR A 59 11.59 4.46 -10.62
CA TYR A 59 10.96 3.17 -10.44
C TYR A 59 12.01 2.11 -10.09
N LYS A 60 11.78 1.32 -9.02
CA LYS A 60 12.72 0.32 -8.50
C LYS A 60 12.15 -1.10 -8.45
N GLY A 61 11.14 -1.38 -9.26
CA GLY A 61 10.47 -2.68 -9.25
C GLY A 61 9.24 -2.70 -8.32
N SER A 62 8.83 -3.89 -7.91
CA SER A 62 7.73 -4.08 -6.97
C SER A 62 8.03 -3.44 -5.60
N TYR A 63 7.05 -3.38 -4.71
CA TYR A 63 7.27 -2.92 -3.33
C TYR A 63 8.40 -3.68 -2.59
N PRO A 64 8.45 -5.04 -2.63
CA PRO A 64 9.60 -5.77 -2.09
C PRO A 64 10.92 -5.38 -2.73
N ASP A 65 10.97 -5.25 -4.07
CA ASP A 65 12.20 -4.88 -4.78
C ASP A 65 12.67 -3.49 -4.39
N THR A 66 11.74 -2.51 -4.31
CA THR A 66 12.04 -1.14 -3.88
C THR A 66 12.60 -1.09 -2.46
N LEU A 67 12.02 -1.84 -1.52
CA LEU A 67 12.53 -1.92 -0.14
C LEU A 67 13.92 -2.56 -0.09
N ASN A 68 14.12 -3.67 -0.79
CA ASN A 68 15.41 -4.37 -0.84
C ASN A 68 16.50 -3.50 -1.48
N ALA A 69 16.18 -2.80 -2.57
CA ALA A 69 17.07 -1.85 -3.21
C ALA A 69 17.45 -0.69 -2.26
N GLY A 70 16.48 -0.18 -1.49
CA GLY A 70 16.71 0.87 -0.48
C GLY A 70 17.62 0.40 0.66
N ILE A 71 17.42 -0.82 1.17
CA ILE A 71 18.28 -1.42 2.20
C ILE A 71 19.72 -1.58 1.68
N ALA A 72 19.88 -2.07 0.46
CA ALA A 72 21.19 -2.22 -0.17
C ALA A 72 21.89 -0.87 -0.37
N ALA A 73 21.15 0.13 -0.88
CA ALA A 73 21.67 1.47 -1.09
C ALA A 73 22.06 2.17 0.23
N PHE A 74 21.26 1.99 1.29
CA PHE A 74 21.60 2.52 2.61
C PHE A 74 22.92 1.94 3.14
N ARG A 75 23.09 0.62 3.03
CA ARG A 75 24.35 -0.06 3.44
C ARG A 75 25.56 0.40 2.62
N ALA A 76 25.35 0.78 1.36
CA ALA A 76 26.38 1.30 0.48
C ALA A 76 26.61 2.82 0.62
N GLY A 77 25.90 3.52 1.50
CA GLY A 77 26.01 4.96 1.73
C GLY A 77 25.43 5.84 0.61
N ASN A 78 24.59 5.29 -0.27
CA ASN A 78 23.99 5.99 -1.42
C ASN A 78 22.45 5.89 -1.48
N ALA A 79 21.80 5.82 -0.31
CA ALA A 79 20.35 5.81 -0.20
C ALA A 79 19.71 7.05 -0.89
N PRO A 80 18.48 6.94 -1.47
CA PRO A 80 17.74 8.08 -1.99
C PRO A 80 17.37 9.06 -0.85
N HIS A 81 16.75 10.18 -1.19
CA HIS A 81 16.21 11.10 -0.19
C HIS A 81 14.85 10.61 0.33
N ILE A 82 14.03 10.11 -0.57
CA ILE A 82 12.68 9.60 -0.30
C ILE A 82 12.57 8.18 -0.83
N MET A 83 12.09 7.29 0.01
CA MET A 83 11.79 5.90 -0.37
C MET A 83 10.32 5.58 -0.08
N GLN A 84 9.59 5.13 -1.09
CA GLN A 84 8.26 4.59 -0.93
C GLN A 84 8.33 3.18 -0.36
N VAL A 85 7.78 3.00 0.83
CA VAL A 85 7.73 1.69 1.50
C VAL A 85 6.29 1.32 1.79
N PHE A 86 5.91 0.13 1.35
CA PHE A 86 4.57 -0.39 1.63
C PHE A 86 4.40 -0.73 3.12
N GLU A 87 3.15 -0.87 3.55
CA GLU A 87 2.77 -0.95 4.96
C GLU A 87 3.51 -2.04 5.73
N VAL A 88 3.76 -3.18 5.11
CA VAL A 88 4.47 -4.30 5.76
C VAL A 88 5.96 -4.03 6.02
N GLY A 89 6.54 -3.06 5.35
CA GLY A 89 7.91 -2.62 5.60
C GLY A 89 8.06 -1.71 6.83
N THR A 90 6.96 -1.25 7.42
CA THR A 90 6.95 -0.26 8.52
C THR A 90 7.80 -0.68 9.70
N ALA A 91 7.62 -1.90 10.24
CA ALA A 91 8.42 -2.36 11.38
C ALA A 91 9.92 -2.51 11.05
N THR A 92 10.24 -2.92 9.83
CA THR A 92 11.62 -2.98 9.34
C THR A 92 12.28 -1.61 9.30
N MET A 93 11.55 -0.60 8.80
CA MET A 93 12.04 0.79 8.77
C MET A 93 12.17 1.37 10.19
N MET A 94 11.21 1.11 11.08
CA MET A 94 11.27 1.53 12.49
C MET A 94 12.47 0.92 13.24
N GLY A 95 12.82 -0.32 12.92
CA GLY A 95 13.96 -1.02 13.51
C GLY A 95 15.33 -0.61 12.96
N ALA A 96 15.37 0.10 11.84
CA ALA A 96 16.61 0.47 11.15
C ALA A 96 17.23 1.74 11.76
N LYS A 97 17.99 1.60 12.85
CA LYS A 97 18.64 2.71 13.58
C LYS A 97 19.50 3.55 12.63
N GLY A 98 19.27 4.87 12.62
CA GLY A 98 20.03 5.84 11.81
C GLY A 98 19.74 5.82 10.30
N ALA A 99 18.91 4.88 9.82
CA ALA A 99 18.56 4.80 8.40
C ALA A 99 17.49 5.79 7.98
N ILE A 100 16.69 6.27 8.91
CA ILE A 100 15.57 7.18 8.63
C ILE A 100 15.71 8.50 9.40
N LYS A 101 15.16 9.55 8.82
CA LYS A 101 14.88 10.83 9.49
C LYS A 101 13.37 10.88 9.73
N PRO A 102 12.87 10.86 10.98
CA PRO A 102 11.43 10.95 11.26
C PRO A 102 10.79 12.15 10.57
N VAL A 103 9.68 11.93 9.88
CA VAL A 103 9.05 12.98 9.07
C VAL A 103 8.62 14.16 9.93
N GLN A 104 8.06 13.91 11.10
CA GLN A 104 7.60 14.95 12.00
C GLN A 104 8.75 15.85 12.48
N GLU A 105 9.90 15.26 12.78
CA GLU A 105 11.12 15.98 13.15
C GLU A 105 11.67 16.77 11.97
N MET A 106 11.83 16.16 10.81
CA MET A 106 12.33 16.80 9.59
C MET A 106 11.48 18.02 9.18
N MET A 107 10.15 17.86 9.16
CA MET A 107 9.22 18.95 8.81
C MET A 107 9.37 20.14 9.79
N LYS A 108 9.46 19.85 11.09
CA LYS A 108 9.67 20.86 12.13
C LYS A 108 11.01 21.61 11.94
N GLU A 109 12.10 20.87 11.71
CA GLU A 109 13.44 21.48 11.49
C GLU A 109 13.50 22.33 10.22
N ALA A 110 12.77 21.92 9.18
CA ALA A 110 12.66 22.66 7.93
C ALA A 110 11.74 23.90 8.02
N GLY A 111 11.01 24.07 9.13
CA GLY A 111 10.03 25.15 9.32
C GLY A 111 8.73 24.96 8.53
N GLU A 112 8.43 23.73 8.12
CA GLU A 112 7.22 23.38 7.38
C GLU A 112 6.12 22.86 8.33
N SER A 113 4.87 23.21 8.03
CA SER A 113 3.73 22.75 8.83
C SER A 113 3.43 21.27 8.59
N PHE A 114 3.32 20.51 9.67
CA PHE A 114 2.94 19.10 9.61
C PHE A 114 2.14 18.73 10.86
N ASP A 115 0.84 18.44 10.68
CA ASP A 115 -0.06 18.01 11.75
C ASP A 115 -0.49 16.55 11.57
N PRO A 116 0.06 15.62 12.36
CA PRO A 116 -0.36 14.21 12.35
C PRO A 116 -1.86 14.01 12.59
N ASN A 117 -2.53 14.91 13.33
CA ASN A 117 -3.96 14.79 13.63
C ASN A 117 -4.86 15.14 12.44
N SER A 118 -4.30 15.75 11.39
CA SER A 118 -5.03 16.02 10.14
C SER A 118 -5.34 14.75 9.35
N TYR A 119 -4.58 13.67 9.55
CA TYR A 119 -4.75 12.39 8.85
C TYR A 119 -5.87 11.54 9.46
N LEU A 120 -6.34 10.56 8.67
CA LEU A 120 -7.32 9.58 9.16
C LEU A 120 -6.67 8.67 10.23
N PRO A 121 -7.39 8.32 11.33
CA PRO A 121 -6.83 7.53 12.43
C PRO A 121 -6.24 6.18 12.02
N ALA A 122 -6.87 5.48 11.07
CA ALA A 122 -6.36 4.21 10.54
C ALA A 122 -4.97 4.35 9.88
N ILE A 123 -4.62 5.53 9.39
CA ILE A 123 -3.35 5.85 8.75
C ILE A 123 -2.30 6.25 9.79
N THR A 124 -2.65 7.19 10.67
CA THR A 124 -1.72 7.67 11.72
C THR A 124 -1.29 6.55 12.66
N GLY A 125 -2.22 5.71 13.11
CA GLY A 125 -1.94 4.57 13.99
C GLY A 125 -0.95 3.57 13.38
N TYR A 126 -0.92 3.47 12.05
CA TYR A 126 -0.04 2.54 11.36
C TYR A 126 1.42 3.06 11.26
N TYR A 127 1.60 4.36 10.97
CA TYR A 127 2.90 4.96 10.67
C TYR A 127 3.54 5.73 11.83
N SER A 128 2.91 5.71 13.02
CA SER A 128 3.44 6.37 14.21
C SER A 128 4.05 5.38 15.20
N THR A 129 4.97 5.87 16.01
CA THR A 129 5.46 5.13 17.20
C THR A 129 4.33 4.93 18.21
N THR A 130 4.55 4.10 19.24
CA THR A 130 3.62 3.94 20.37
C THR A 130 3.44 5.24 21.18
N LYS A 131 4.34 6.21 21.01
CA LYS A 131 4.25 7.56 21.60
C LYS A 131 3.52 8.57 20.71
N GLY A 132 3.02 8.15 19.54
CA GLY A 132 2.30 9.00 18.59
C GLY A 132 3.19 9.83 17.65
N GLU A 133 4.51 9.64 17.67
CA GLU A 133 5.41 10.31 16.73
C GLU A 133 5.29 9.69 15.35
N MET A 134 4.96 10.50 14.34
CA MET A 134 4.85 10.02 12.96
C MET A 134 6.22 9.94 12.31
N LEU A 135 6.60 8.75 11.83
CA LEU A 135 7.92 8.44 11.29
C LEU A 135 8.01 8.59 9.78
N SER A 136 6.91 8.35 9.06
CA SER A 136 6.85 8.46 7.60
C SER A 136 5.70 9.36 7.16
N PHE A 137 5.81 9.92 5.97
CA PHE A 137 4.77 10.75 5.37
C PHE A 137 3.70 9.85 4.73
N PRO A 138 2.43 9.85 5.21
CA PRO A 138 1.36 9.11 4.57
C PRO A 138 1.15 9.58 3.14
N PHE A 139 1.02 8.66 2.20
CA PHE A 139 0.92 9.04 0.80
C PHE A 139 -0.19 8.28 0.07
N ASN A 140 0.06 7.04 -0.32
CA ASN A 140 -0.84 6.28 -1.16
C ASN A 140 -1.41 5.06 -0.40
N SER A 141 -2.19 5.35 0.63
CA SER A 141 -2.90 4.31 1.38
C SER A 141 -4.11 3.80 0.59
N SER A 142 -4.37 2.52 0.67
CA SER A 142 -5.51 1.83 0.07
C SER A 142 -6.19 0.92 1.08
N SER A 143 -7.25 0.23 0.68
CA SER A 143 -7.77 -0.93 1.39
C SER A 143 -8.20 -2.00 0.39
N ALA A 144 -8.32 -3.24 0.86
CA ALA A 144 -8.77 -4.34 0.02
C ALA A 144 -10.27 -4.24 -0.25
N VAL A 145 -10.69 -4.58 -1.46
CA VAL A 145 -12.11 -4.67 -1.85
C VAL A 145 -12.32 -5.85 -2.79
N MET A 146 -13.57 -6.24 -2.96
CA MET A 146 -13.96 -7.26 -3.95
C MET A 146 -14.48 -6.55 -5.21
N TRP A 147 -13.75 -6.65 -6.31
CA TRP A 147 -14.18 -6.21 -7.66
C TRP A 147 -15.05 -7.27 -8.30
N TYR A 148 -16.08 -6.87 -9.04
CA TYR A 148 -16.96 -7.81 -9.72
C TYR A 148 -17.46 -7.27 -11.05
N ASN A 149 -17.66 -8.18 -11.99
CA ASN A 149 -18.28 -7.94 -13.30
C ASN A 149 -19.79 -8.08 -13.17
N ARG A 150 -20.53 -6.97 -13.29
CA ARG A 150 -22.00 -6.97 -13.18
C ARG A 150 -22.65 -7.75 -14.29
N ASP A 151 -22.12 -7.71 -15.51
CA ASP A 151 -22.70 -8.43 -16.63
C ASP A 151 -22.54 -9.94 -16.45
N ALA A 152 -21.43 -10.39 -15.86
CA ALA A 152 -21.22 -11.78 -15.49
C ALA A 152 -22.17 -12.23 -14.36
N LEU A 153 -22.35 -11.41 -13.32
CA LEU A 153 -23.29 -11.72 -12.24
C LEU A 153 -24.73 -11.81 -12.74
N LYS A 154 -25.16 -10.91 -13.64
CA LYS A 154 -26.49 -10.97 -14.28
C LYS A 154 -26.71 -12.31 -15.02
N LYS A 155 -25.70 -12.87 -15.69
CA LYS A 155 -25.82 -14.16 -16.39
C LYS A 155 -26.16 -15.33 -15.45
N ILE A 156 -25.80 -15.23 -14.17
CA ILE A 156 -26.13 -16.23 -13.15
C ILE A 156 -27.33 -15.84 -12.27
N GLY A 157 -28.11 -14.82 -12.68
CA GLY A 157 -29.30 -14.34 -11.97
C GLY A 157 -29.02 -13.51 -10.74
N MET A 158 -27.81 -12.95 -10.57
CA MET A 158 -27.45 -12.09 -9.45
C MET A 158 -27.47 -10.61 -9.86
N THR A 159 -28.22 -9.80 -9.12
CA THR A 159 -28.27 -8.33 -9.26
C THR A 159 -27.36 -7.60 -8.28
N GLU A 160 -27.05 -8.26 -7.16
CA GLU A 160 -26.19 -7.75 -6.10
C GLU A 160 -24.92 -8.60 -5.96
N PRO A 161 -23.77 -8.02 -5.55
CA PRO A 161 -22.56 -8.78 -5.31
C PRO A 161 -22.71 -9.70 -4.08
N PRO A 162 -22.00 -10.84 -4.05
CA PRO A 162 -21.98 -11.71 -2.89
C PRO A 162 -21.33 -11.00 -1.70
N LYS A 163 -21.88 -11.20 -0.49
CA LYS A 163 -21.42 -10.56 0.76
C LYS A 163 -20.63 -11.49 1.67
N THR A 164 -20.81 -12.79 1.52
CA THR A 164 -20.19 -13.81 2.37
C THR A 164 -19.33 -14.75 1.55
N TRP A 165 -18.33 -15.37 2.18
CA TRP A 165 -17.48 -16.34 1.50
C TRP A 165 -18.29 -17.51 0.88
N PRO A 166 -19.28 -18.10 1.60
CA PRO A 166 -20.15 -19.11 0.95
C PRO A 166 -20.85 -18.59 -0.31
N GLN A 167 -21.35 -17.34 -0.30
CA GLN A 167 -21.98 -16.75 -1.48
C GLN A 167 -20.98 -16.52 -2.63
N VAL A 168 -19.72 -16.10 -2.32
CA VAL A 168 -18.66 -15.99 -3.34
C VAL A 168 -18.38 -17.33 -3.98
N PHE A 169 -18.27 -18.40 -3.17
CA PHE A 169 -18.00 -19.75 -3.67
C PHE A 169 -19.12 -20.27 -4.56
N ASP A 170 -20.37 -20.06 -4.17
CA ASP A 170 -21.54 -20.45 -4.98
C ASP A 170 -21.64 -19.65 -6.27
N ALA A 171 -21.44 -18.33 -6.20
CA ALA A 171 -21.40 -17.47 -7.39
C ALA A 171 -20.30 -17.91 -8.36
N ALA A 172 -19.11 -18.19 -7.85
CA ALA A 172 -17.97 -18.61 -8.67
C ALA A 172 -18.21 -19.96 -9.36
N ARG A 173 -18.87 -20.94 -8.69
CA ARG A 173 -19.27 -22.21 -9.33
C ARG A 173 -20.30 -21.99 -10.45
N LYS A 174 -21.30 -21.12 -10.21
CA LYS A 174 -22.30 -20.76 -11.24
C LYS A 174 -21.65 -20.04 -12.41
N LEU A 175 -20.71 -19.13 -12.15
CA LEU A 175 -19.97 -18.41 -13.19
C LEU A 175 -19.16 -19.37 -14.07
N LYS A 176 -18.50 -20.36 -13.47
CA LYS A 176 -17.81 -21.41 -14.23
C LYS A 176 -18.77 -22.11 -15.20
N GLY A 177 -19.96 -22.50 -14.74
CA GLY A 177 -21.00 -23.09 -15.58
C GLY A 177 -21.62 -22.14 -16.62
N ALA A 178 -21.40 -20.83 -16.50
CA ALA A 178 -21.92 -19.80 -17.39
C ALA A 178 -20.89 -19.26 -18.42
N GLY A 179 -19.78 -19.97 -18.62
CA GLY A 179 -18.77 -19.67 -19.64
C GLY A 179 -17.51 -18.97 -19.11
N PHE A 180 -17.33 -18.90 -17.79
CA PHE A 180 -16.08 -18.40 -17.16
C PHE A 180 -15.24 -19.60 -16.69
N ASP A 181 -14.93 -20.52 -17.60
CA ASP A 181 -14.33 -21.83 -17.30
C ASP A 181 -12.91 -21.72 -16.71
N LYS A 182 -12.19 -20.65 -17.01
CA LYS A 182 -10.81 -20.45 -16.56
C LYS A 182 -10.70 -19.90 -15.13
N CYS A 183 -11.73 -19.19 -14.64
CA CYS A 183 -11.66 -18.51 -13.36
C CYS A 183 -13.06 -18.04 -12.91
N GLY A 184 -13.63 -18.65 -11.89
CA GLY A 184 -14.84 -18.14 -11.23
C GLY A 184 -14.54 -16.96 -10.33
N PHE A 185 -13.44 -17.04 -9.54
CA PHE A 185 -12.87 -15.92 -8.79
C PHE A 185 -11.37 -16.08 -8.56
N SER A 186 -10.70 -14.98 -8.22
CA SER A 186 -9.29 -14.96 -7.88
C SER A 186 -8.95 -13.82 -6.93
N THR A 187 -7.69 -13.77 -6.47
CA THR A 187 -7.16 -12.68 -5.64
C THR A 187 -5.77 -12.27 -6.12
N ALA A 188 -5.46 -10.99 -6.05
CA ALA A 188 -4.08 -10.50 -6.04
C ALA A 188 -3.57 -10.40 -4.59
N TRP A 189 -2.30 -10.10 -4.37
CA TRP A 189 -1.73 -9.88 -3.03
C TRP A 189 -2.15 -10.96 -2.03
N PHE A 190 -1.92 -12.22 -2.35
CA PHE A 190 -2.59 -13.37 -1.73
C PHE A 190 -2.53 -13.35 -0.20
N THR A 191 -1.35 -13.18 0.41
CA THR A 191 -1.20 -13.14 1.88
C THR A 191 -1.92 -11.96 2.51
N TRP A 192 -1.85 -10.79 1.85
CA TRP A 192 -2.57 -9.60 2.33
C TRP A 192 -4.08 -9.81 2.37
N LEU A 193 -4.67 -10.40 1.31
CA LEU A 193 -6.12 -10.64 1.20
C LEU A 193 -6.59 -11.80 2.10
N ASN A 194 -5.89 -12.95 2.02
CA ASN A 194 -6.37 -14.22 2.57
C ASN A 194 -5.78 -14.57 3.95
N VAL A 195 -4.86 -13.74 4.46
CA VAL A 195 -4.34 -13.87 5.82
C VAL A 195 -4.61 -12.58 6.61
N GLU A 196 -4.05 -11.46 6.18
CA GLU A 196 -4.05 -10.22 6.96
C GLU A 196 -5.41 -9.54 6.99
N GLN A 197 -6.03 -9.28 5.82
CA GLN A 197 -7.39 -8.74 5.75
C GLN A 197 -8.42 -9.73 6.29
N LEU A 198 -8.23 -11.03 6.02
CA LEU A 198 -9.11 -12.06 6.58
C LEU A 198 -9.11 -12.01 8.11
N GLY A 199 -7.93 -11.94 8.74
CA GLY A 199 -7.82 -11.82 10.20
C GLY A 199 -8.50 -10.57 10.74
N ALA A 200 -8.17 -9.41 10.20
CA ALA A 200 -8.72 -8.13 10.63
C ALA A 200 -10.25 -8.07 10.44
N TRP A 201 -10.75 -8.46 9.27
CA TRP A 201 -12.18 -8.45 8.91
C TRP A 201 -13.03 -9.41 9.75
N HIS A 202 -12.40 -10.48 10.28
CA HIS A 202 -13.04 -11.47 11.16
C HIS A 202 -12.69 -11.29 12.64
N ASN A 203 -12.02 -10.19 13.00
CA ASN A 203 -11.57 -9.93 14.37
C ASN A 203 -10.77 -11.10 14.98
N THR A 204 -9.95 -11.74 14.17
CA THR A 204 -9.14 -12.91 14.55
C THR A 204 -7.66 -12.53 14.53
N PRO A 205 -6.89 -12.87 15.59
CA PRO A 205 -5.48 -12.49 15.63
C PRO A 205 -4.66 -13.17 14.53
N ILE A 206 -3.73 -12.40 13.97
CA ILE A 206 -2.68 -12.88 13.07
C ILE A 206 -1.45 -13.26 13.89
N GLY A 207 -1.23 -12.55 14.98
CA GLY A 207 -0.19 -12.83 15.97
C GLY A 207 -0.51 -12.20 17.32
N THR A 208 0.29 -12.56 18.31
CA THR A 208 0.19 -12.00 19.67
C THR A 208 0.60 -10.52 19.73
N LYS A 209 0.50 -9.89 20.90
CA LYS A 209 0.91 -8.48 21.12
C LYS A 209 0.17 -7.52 20.17
N ALA A 210 -1.16 -7.70 20.05
CA ALA A 210 -2.00 -6.93 19.15
C ALA A 210 -1.42 -6.86 17.73
N ASN A 211 -1.14 -8.03 17.15
CA ASN A 211 -0.49 -8.19 15.85
C ASN A 211 0.88 -7.47 15.75
N GLY A 212 1.68 -7.54 16.81
CA GLY A 212 3.01 -6.93 16.87
C GLY A 212 3.03 -5.43 17.18
N MET A 213 1.85 -4.79 17.37
CA MET A 213 1.79 -3.36 17.69
C MET A 213 2.37 -3.04 19.07
N ASP A 214 2.31 -3.98 20.01
CA ASP A 214 2.70 -3.80 21.41
C ASP A 214 4.09 -4.43 21.74
N GLY A 215 4.81 -4.93 20.72
CA GLY A 215 6.17 -5.44 20.89
C GLY A 215 6.62 -6.40 19.79
N PHE A 216 7.94 -6.63 19.72
CA PHE A 216 8.54 -7.51 18.70
C PHE A 216 8.64 -8.98 19.14
N ASP A 217 8.41 -9.28 20.44
CA ASP A 217 8.36 -10.63 21.02
C ASP A 217 7.03 -11.35 20.71
N THR A 218 6.57 -11.21 19.51
CA THR A 218 5.27 -11.71 19.02
C THR A 218 5.40 -13.12 18.43
N VAL A 219 4.28 -13.85 18.37
CA VAL A 219 4.14 -15.19 17.80
C VAL A 219 2.94 -15.21 16.88
N PHE A 220 3.10 -15.80 15.68
CA PHE A 220 2.01 -15.93 14.71
C PHE A 220 0.93 -16.95 15.13
N GLN A 221 -0.31 -16.69 14.73
CA GLN A 221 -1.50 -17.51 15.03
C GLN A 221 -2.32 -17.82 13.76
N ILE A 222 -1.70 -17.72 12.58
CA ILE A 222 -2.36 -17.95 11.28
C ILE A 222 -2.67 -19.42 10.97
N ASN A 223 -2.45 -20.31 11.90
CA ASN A 223 -2.85 -21.71 11.84
C ASN A 223 -4.07 -22.04 12.71
N SER A 224 -4.80 -21.00 13.15
CA SER A 224 -6.06 -21.13 13.89
C SER A 224 -7.21 -21.57 12.97
N PRO A 225 -8.36 -22.01 13.54
CA PRO A 225 -9.46 -22.59 12.74
C PRO A 225 -9.94 -21.74 11.56
N LEU A 226 -9.99 -20.41 11.69
CA LEU A 226 -10.40 -19.51 10.60
C LEU A 226 -9.50 -19.69 9.37
N TYR A 227 -8.19 -19.58 9.55
CA TYR A 227 -7.22 -19.63 8.46
C TYR A 227 -7.14 -21.03 7.83
N VAL A 228 -7.18 -22.07 8.67
CA VAL A 228 -7.17 -23.45 8.18
C VAL A 228 -8.41 -23.74 7.35
N ASN A 229 -9.60 -23.33 7.82
CA ASN A 229 -10.84 -23.50 7.08
C ASN A 229 -10.84 -22.71 5.76
N HIS A 230 -10.37 -21.46 5.80
CA HIS A 230 -10.29 -20.62 4.60
C HIS A 230 -9.34 -21.22 3.55
N LEU A 231 -8.14 -21.60 3.93
CA LEU A 231 -7.18 -22.23 3.01
C LEU A 231 -7.70 -23.57 2.47
N THR A 232 -8.39 -24.37 3.31
CA THR A 232 -9.02 -25.61 2.88
C THR A 232 -10.07 -25.37 1.79
N ASN A 233 -10.92 -24.35 1.97
CA ASN A 233 -11.90 -23.96 0.96
C ASN A 233 -11.22 -23.55 -0.35
N LEU A 234 -10.18 -22.71 -0.30
CA LEU A 234 -9.45 -22.27 -1.49
C LEU A 234 -8.77 -23.44 -2.23
N VAL A 235 -8.14 -24.36 -1.49
CA VAL A 235 -7.53 -25.58 -2.06
C VAL A 235 -8.58 -26.44 -2.77
N ASN A 236 -9.74 -26.65 -2.17
CA ASN A 236 -10.82 -27.44 -2.78
C ASN A 236 -11.36 -26.73 -4.03
N LEU A 237 -11.62 -25.43 -3.97
CA LEU A 237 -12.11 -24.64 -5.10
C LEU A 237 -11.09 -24.55 -6.25
N GLN A 238 -9.79 -24.57 -5.94
CA GLN A 238 -8.75 -24.65 -6.96
C GLN A 238 -8.77 -26.02 -7.66
N LYS A 239 -8.93 -27.13 -6.92
CA LYS A 239 -9.10 -28.46 -7.50
C LYS A 239 -10.36 -28.54 -8.37
N GLU A 240 -11.44 -27.86 -7.97
CA GLU A 240 -12.68 -27.74 -8.76
C GLU A 240 -12.48 -26.83 -10.02
N GLY A 241 -11.36 -26.10 -10.14
CA GLY A 241 -11.14 -25.10 -11.18
C GLY A 241 -12.05 -23.87 -11.07
N VAL A 242 -12.54 -23.59 -9.86
CA VAL A 242 -13.43 -22.45 -9.54
C VAL A 242 -12.62 -21.27 -9.02
N PHE A 243 -11.71 -21.50 -8.10
CA PHE A 243 -10.68 -20.55 -7.68
C PHE A 243 -9.44 -20.74 -8.54
N SER A 244 -8.80 -19.65 -8.91
CA SER A 244 -7.55 -19.69 -9.65
C SER A 244 -6.51 -18.80 -8.97
N TYR A 245 -5.46 -19.40 -8.41
CA TYR A 245 -4.35 -18.66 -7.82
C TYR A 245 -3.67 -17.77 -8.86
N SER A 246 -3.46 -16.51 -8.56
CA SER A 246 -2.93 -15.48 -9.47
C SER A 246 -1.58 -14.90 -9.04
N GLY A 247 -0.84 -15.60 -8.17
CA GLY A 247 0.48 -15.18 -7.71
C GLY A 247 0.47 -14.35 -6.43
N ARG A 248 1.67 -13.94 -6.00
CA ARG A 248 1.90 -13.33 -4.68
C ARG A 248 1.58 -11.84 -4.65
N THR A 249 1.70 -11.13 -5.77
CA THR A 249 1.57 -9.68 -5.90
C THR A 249 0.37 -9.31 -6.78
N ASN A 250 0.44 -8.17 -7.48
CA ASN A 250 -0.62 -7.67 -8.36
C ASN A 250 -0.60 -8.24 -9.79
N THR A 251 0.27 -9.17 -10.09
CA THR A 251 0.46 -9.71 -11.46
C THR A 251 -0.80 -10.31 -12.07
N GLY A 252 -1.71 -10.81 -11.24
CA GLY A 252 -2.98 -11.40 -11.68
C GLY A 252 -4.11 -10.42 -11.98
N GLU A 253 -3.95 -9.12 -11.71
CA GLU A 253 -5.02 -8.12 -11.84
C GLU A 253 -5.57 -7.99 -13.27
N GLY A 254 -4.72 -8.21 -14.28
CA GLY A 254 -5.12 -8.21 -15.70
C GLY A 254 -6.22 -9.23 -16.04
N ARG A 255 -6.35 -10.30 -15.26
CA ARG A 255 -7.41 -11.31 -15.44
C ARG A 255 -8.82 -10.78 -15.15
N PHE A 256 -8.94 -9.79 -14.25
CA PHE A 256 -10.21 -9.10 -14.04
C PHE A 256 -10.51 -8.15 -15.19
N THR A 257 -9.60 -7.28 -15.58
CA THR A 257 -9.85 -6.29 -16.62
C THR A 257 -10.05 -6.90 -18.01
N SER A 258 -9.51 -8.08 -18.26
CA SER A 258 -9.80 -8.87 -19.48
C SER A 258 -11.16 -9.58 -19.45
N GLY A 259 -11.83 -9.63 -18.29
CA GLY A 259 -13.08 -10.36 -18.08
C GLY A 259 -12.90 -11.87 -17.84
N GLU A 260 -11.66 -12.37 -17.71
CA GLU A 260 -11.38 -13.79 -17.45
C GLU A 260 -11.86 -14.22 -16.06
N CYS A 261 -11.61 -13.41 -15.02
CA CYS A 261 -12.03 -13.63 -13.64
C CYS A 261 -13.11 -12.61 -13.25
N PRO A 262 -14.39 -12.98 -13.26
CA PRO A 262 -15.48 -12.03 -13.01
C PRO A 262 -15.63 -11.57 -11.57
N ILE A 263 -15.05 -12.26 -10.59
CA ILE A 263 -14.91 -11.83 -9.20
C ILE A 263 -13.42 -11.83 -8.87
N PHE A 264 -12.92 -10.69 -8.37
CA PHE A 264 -11.51 -10.50 -8.10
C PHE A 264 -11.28 -9.65 -6.85
N LEU A 265 -10.56 -10.18 -5.87
CA LEU A 265 -10.22 -9.45 -4.66
C LEU A 265 -8.84 -8.81 -4.82
N THR A 266 -8.78 -7.50 -4.66
CA THR A 266 -7.52 -6.75 -4.68
C THR A 266 -7.68 -5.37 -4.04
N SER A 267 -6.68 -4.52 -4.19
CA SER A 267 -6.65 -3.16 -3.67
C SER A 267 -7.72 -2.25 -4.31
N SER A 268 -8.23 -1.29 -3.55
CA SER A 268 -9.02 -0.18 -4.06
C SER A 268 -8.24 0.66 -5.10
N ALA A 269 -6.91 0.71 -4.99
CA ALA A 269 -6.02 1.42 -5.91
C ALA A 269 -5.93 0.77 -7.31
N PHE A 270 -6.57 -0.37 -7.52
CA PHE A 270 -6.76 -0.97 -8.85
C PHE A 270 -7.76 -0.17 -9.72
N PHE A 271 -8.49 0.77 -9.14
CA PHE A 271 -9.52 1.57 -9.82
C PHE A 271 -9.04 2.18 -11.14
N GLY A 272 -7.88 2.84 -11.16
CA GLY A 272 -7.35 3.47 -12.38
C GLY A 272 -7.19 2.46 -13.54
N ASN A 273 -6.69 1.27 -13.24
CA ASN A 273 -6.52 0.20 -14.21
C ASN A 273 -7.87 -0.38 -14.67
N VAL A 274 -8.81 -0.58 -13.75
CA VAL A 274 -10.16 -1.06 -14.10
C VAL A 274 -10.86 -0.06 -15.01
N LYS A 275 -10.86 1.22 -14.66
CA LYS A 275 -11.46 2.31 -15.44
C LYS A 275 -10.89 2.40 -16.85
N ALA A 276 -9.58 2.20 -17.00
CA ALA A 276 -8.91 2.29 -18.30
C ALA A 276 -9.14 1.06 -19.19
N ASN A 277 -9.19 -0.13 -18.62
CA ASN A 277 -9.04 -1.39 -19.36
C ASN A 277 -10.28 -2.28 -19.39
N ALA A 278 -11.16 -2.26 -18.37
CA ALA A 278 -12.36 -3.09 -18.35
C ALA A 278 -13.39 -2.58 -19.38
N LYS A 279 -13.91 -3.50 -20.23
CA LYS A 279 -14.89 -3.19 -21.27
C LYS A 279 -16.29 -3.75 -20.95
N PHE A 280 -16.56 -4.03 -19.69
CA PHE A 280 -17.82 -4.54 -19.16
C PHE A 280 -18.30 -3.67 -18.00
N ASP A 281 -19.55 -3.79 -17.59
CA ASP A 281 -20.08 -3.11 -16.41
C ASP A 281 -19.49 -3.75 -15.14
N TRP A 282 -18.86 -2.94 -14.30
CA TRP A 282 -18.14 -3.39 -13.11
C TRP A 282 -18.54 -2.61 -11.86
N GLY A 283 -18.24 -3.19 -10.73
CA GLY A 283 -18.37 -2.55 -9.43
C GLY A 283 -17.34 -3.09 -8.44
N ASN A 284 -17.33 -2.51 -7.25
CA ASN A 284 -16.69 -3.14 -6.11
C ASN A 284 -17.63 -3.19 -4.90
N ALA A 285 -17.31 -4.06 -3.97
CA ALA A 285 -18.03 -4.27 -2.73
C ALA A 285 -17.04 -4.51 -1.58
N PRO A 286 -17.47 -4.42 -0.32
CA PRO A 286 -16.68 -4.84 0.82
C PRO A 286 -16.19 -6.29 0.67
N LEU A 287 -15.10 -6.61 1.37
CA LEU A 287 -14.60 -7.98 1.44
C LEU A 287 -15.67 -8.95 1.96
N PRO A 288 -15.72 -10.17 1.44
CA PRO A 288 -16.62 -11.18 1.95
C PRO A 288 -16.19 -11.65 3.34
N TYR A 289 -17.16 -12.13 4.14
CA TYR A 289 -16.90 -12.63 5.49
C TYR A 289 -17.59 -13.98 5.72
N TYR A 290 -17.13 -14.71 6.73
CA TYR A 290 -17.79 -15.92 7.23
C TYR A 290 -18.85 -15.54 8.27
N PRO A 291 -20.13 -15.75 8.02
CA PRO A 291 -21.20 -15.30 8.94
C PRO A 291 -21.24 -16.06 10.27
N ASN A 292 -20.62 -17.22 10.34
CA ASN A 292 -20.49 -18.04 11.55
C ASN A 292 -19.28 -17.66 12.43
N VAL A 293 -18.45 -16.69 12.01
CA VAL A 293 -17.35 -16.18 12.84
C VAL A 293 -17.84 -15.01 13.65
N GLN A 294 -17.82 -15.17 14.97
CA GLN A 294 -18.29 -14.15 15.90
C GLN A 294 -17.48 -12.84 15.75
N GLY A 295 -18.18 -11.72 15.65
CA GLY A 295 -17.57 -10.39 15.49
C GLY A 295 -17.39 -9.95 14.04
N ALA A 296 -17.47 -10.88 13.06
CA ALA A 296 -17.37 -10.53 11.65
C ALA A 296 -18.69 -9.92 11.10
N PRO A 297 -18.62 -8.97 10.16
CA PRO A 297 -17.42 -8.27 9.75
C PRO A 297 -17.00 -7.22 10.79
N GLN A 298 -15.68 -7.01 10.98
CA GLN A 298 -15.11 -6.01 11.88
C GLN A 298 -14.76 -4.74 11.08
N ASN A 299 -13.52 -4.36 10.95
CA ASN A 299 -13.01 -3.35 10.04
C ASN A 299 -11.85 -3.92 9.23
N SER A 300 -11.64 -3.43 8.02
CA SER A 300 -10.45 -3.75 7.25
C SER A 300 -9.24 -2.96 7.76
N ILE A 301 -8.05 -3.35 7.33
CA ILE A 301 -6.82 -2.61 7.56
C ILE A 301 -6.34 -1.93 6.28
N ILE A 302 -5.47 -0.92 6.42
CA ILE A 302 -4.88 -0.27 5.27
C ILE A 302 -3.91 -1.19 4.53
N GLY A 303 -3.68 -0.86 3.28
CA GLY A 303 -2.58 -1.27 2.44
C GLY A 303 -1.95 -0.04 1.79
N GLY A 304 -1.12 -0.28 0.78
CA GLY A 304 -0.43 0.79 0.08
C GLY A 304 0.87 1.18 0.76
N ALA A 305 1.26 2.46 0.71
CA ALA A 305 2.58 2.88 1.14
C ALA A 305 2.61 4.28 1.76
N SER A 306 3.69 4.54 2.49
CA SER A 306 4.11 5.85 2.95
C SER A 306 5.49 6.21 2.39
N LEU A 307 5.86 7.49 2.47
CA LEU A 307 7.16 8.00 2.04
C LEU A 307 8.08 8.14 3.25
N TRP A 308 9.18 7.43 3.22
CA TRP A 308 10.20 7.43 4.26
C TRP A 308 11.36 8.33 3.84
N VAL A 309 11.76 9.23 4.73
CA VAL A 309 12.93 10.09 4.54
C VAL A 309 14.16 9.34 5.00
N MET A 310 15.14 9.19 4.12
CA MET A 310 16.38 8.47 4.45
C MET A 310 17.35 9.39 5.20
N GLY A 311 18.05 8.81 6.17
CA GLY A 311 19.05 9.49 6.98
C GLY A 311 20.31 9.90 6.19
N GLY A 312 21.14 10.74 6.80
CA GLY A 312 22.48 11.11 6.27
C GLY A 312 22.45 12.15 5.16
N LYS A 313 21.38 12.94 5.01
CA LYS A 313 21.28 14.02 4.04
C LYS A 313 21.60 15.38 4.67
N SER A 314 22.01 16.36 3.86
CA SER A 314 22.27 17.72 4.31
C SER A 314 20.98 18.46 4.71
N ALA A 315 21.08 19.49 5.51
CA ALA A 315 19.95 20.33 5.92
C ALA A 315 19.21 20.93 4.70
N ASN A 316 19.92 21.30 3.64
CA ASN A 316 19.31 21.83 2.42
C ASN A 316 18.51 20.78 1.66
N GLU A 317 19.01 19.54 1.58
CA GLU A 317 18.28 18.42 0.97
C GLU A 317 17.02 18.08 1.77
N TYR A 318 17.10 18.03 3.12
CA TYR A 318 15.91 17.84 3.97
C TYR A 318 14.88 18.95 3.81
N LYS A 319 15.33 20.20 3.65
CA LYS A 319 14.42 21.31 3.34
C LYS A 319 13.69 21.11 2.00
N GLY A 320 14.39 20.59 0.99
CA GLY A 320 13.78 20.23 -0.29
C GLY A 320 12.73 19.12 -0.16
N VAL A 321 13.03 18.06 0.61
CA VAL A 321 12.07 17.00 0.92
C VAL A 321 10.84 17.56 1.65
N ALA A 322 11.05 18.41 2.66
CA ALA A 322 9.97 19.00 3.44
C ALA A 322 9.06 19.89 2.57
N ARG A 323 9.61 20.73 1.69
CA ARG A 323 8.83 21.51 0.72
C ARG A 323 8.03 20.64 -0.24
N PHE A 324 8.60 19.51 -0.69
CA PHE A 324 7.86 18.57 -1.52
C PHE A 324 6.71 17.91 -0.74
N PHE A 325 6.92 17.55 0.53
CA PHE A 325 5.85 17.00 1.36
C PHE A 325 4.76 18.02 1.67
N SER A 326 5.11 19.29 1.92
CA SER A 326 4.12 20.38 2.02
C SER A 326 3.32 20.55 0.73
N PHE A 327 3.97 20.43 -0.44
CA PHE A 327 3.29 20.45 -1.73
C PHE A 327 2.30 19.28 -1.87
N LEU A 328 2.69 18.05 -1.47
CA LEU A 328 1.82 16.88 -1.49
C LEU A 328 0.68 16.96 -0.46
N SER A 329 0.85 17.72 0.62
CA SER A 329 -0.16 17.92 1.68
C SER A 329 -1.32 18.82 1.25
N ASN A 330 -1.25 19.47 0.09
CA ASN A 330 -2.32 20.30 -0.42
C ASN A 330 -3.60 19.48 -0.63
N VAL A 331 -4.72 19.95 -0.08
CA VAL A 331 -6.00 19.24 -0.07
C VAL A 331 -6.49 18.90 -1.49
N ASP A 332 -6.33 19.83 -2.44
CA ASP A 332 -6.79 19.60 -3.83
C ASP A 332 -5.97 18.50 -4.53
N ARG A 333 -4.68 18.43 -4.25
CA ARG A 333 -3.82 17.35 -4.76
C ARG A 333 -4.19 16.00 -4.17
N GLN A 334 -4.50 15.96 -2.87
CA GLN A 334 -4.97 14.72 -2.23
C GLN A 334 -6.32 14.27 -2.78
N VAL A 335 -7.26 15.21 -3.01
CA VAL A 335 -8.54 14.94 -3.67
C VAL A 335 -8.30 14.37 -5.08
N LYS A 336 -7.44 15.01 -5.87
CA LYS A 336 -7.10 14.55 -7.22
C LYS A 336 -6.45 13.15 -7.20
N LEU A 337 -5.50 12.92 -6.31
CA LEU A 337 -4.88 11.60 -6.13
C LEU A 337 -5.93 10.53 -5.84
N HIS A 338 -6.83 10.79 -4.89
CA HIS A 338 -7.92 9.88 -4.55
C HIS A 338 -8.83 9.57 -5.74
N THR A 339 -9.35 10.61 -6.38
CA THR A 339 -10.38 10.47 -7.43
C THR A 339 -9.86 9.89 -8.74
N GLU A 340 -8.56 9.95 -8.99
CA GLU A 340 -7.93 9.40 -10.19
C GLU A 340 -7.37 7.99 -9.99
N SER A 341 -6.86 7.66 -8.80
CA SER A 341 -6.13 6.40 -8.54
C SER A 341 -6.92 5.34 -7.78
N GLY A 342 -7.93 5.75 -6.98
CA GLY A 342 -8.62 4.87 -6.03
C GLY A 342 -7.85 4.64 -4.72
N TYR A 343 -6.70 5.31 -4.50
CA TYR A 343 -6.11 5.45 -3.15
C TYR A 343 -7.04 6.24 -2.25
N LEU A 344 -6.94 6.06 -0.93
CA LEU A 344 -7.79 6.76 0.04
C LEU A 344 -7.50 8.27 0.06
N PRO A 345 -8.49 9.12 0.36
CA PRO A 345 -8.23 10.49 0.80
C PRO A 345 -7.61 10.40 2.19
N ILE A 346 -6.29 10.59 2.29
CA ILE A 346 -5.53 10.28 3.52
C ILE A 346 -5.76 11.26 4.67
N THR A 347 -6.32 12.46 4.39
CA THR A 347 -6.63 13.46 5.42
C THR A 347 -8.12 13.68 5.59
N LYS A 348 -8.52 14.10 6.79
CA LYS A 348 -9.91 14.48 7.13
C LYS A 348 -10.44 15.59 6.20
N ALA A 349 -9.59 16.57 5.88
CA ALA A 349 -9.96 17.70 5.00
C ALA A 349 -10.21 17.23 3.55
N ALA A 350 -9.36 16.35 3.01
CA ALA A 350 -9.55 15.81 1.67
C ALA A 350 -10.82 14.95 1.60
N TYR A 351 -11.08 14.11 2.60
CA TYR A 351 -12.30 13.31 2.67
C TYR A 351 -13.56 14.18 2.73
N ALA A 352 -13.60 15.17 3.65
CA ALA A 352 -14.71 16.10 3.77
C ALA A 352 -14.97 16.89 2.46
N LYS A 353 -13.89 17.29 1.78
CA LYS A 353 -14.00 17.98 0.49
C LYS A 353 -14.64 17.11 -0.58
N VAL A 354 -14.20 15.85 -0.72
CA VAL A 354 -14.81 14.91 -1.69
C VAL A 354 -16.28 14.64 -1.36
N GLN A 355 -16.63 14.45 -0.09
CA GLN A 355 -18.01 14.26 0.35
C GLN A 355 -18.89 15.48 -0.01
N SER A 356 -18.41 16.69 0.23
CA SER A 356 -19.17 17.92 -0.02
C SER A 356 -19.53 18.15 -1.49
N THR A 357 -18.77 17.59 -2.43
CA THR A 357 -19.05 17.67 -3.87
C THR A 357 -20.13 16.70 -4.36
N GLY A 358 -20.57 15.76 -3.51
CA GLY A 358 -21.46 14.67 -3.91
C GLY A 358 -20.79 13.62 -4.81
N PHE A 359 -19.47 13.63 -4.91
CA PHE A 359 -18.69 12.75 -5.79
C PHE A 359 -18.97 11.26 -5.54
N TYR A 360 -19.08 10.85 -4.29
CA TYR A 360 -19.36 9.44 -3.94
C TYR A 360 -20.76 8.96 -4.35
N LYS A 361 -21.74 9.86 -4.51
CA LYS A 361 -23.06 9.48 -5.06
C LYS A 361 -22.95 8.97 -6.50
N GLN A 362 -22.02 9.55 -7.27
CA GLN A 362 -21.74 9.15 -8.65
C GLN A 362 -20.68 8.03 -8.75
N ASN A 363 -19.81 7.91 -7.73
CA ASN A 363 -18.69 6.97 -7.68
C ASN A 363 -18.66 6.18 -6.36
N PRO A 364 -19.73 5.42 -6.04
CA PRO A 364 -19.84 4.74 -4.72
C PRO A 364 -18.71 3.73 -4.48
N HIS A 365 -18.15 3.18 -5.55
CA HIS A 365 -17.00 2.27 -5.48
C HIS A 365 -15.74 2.91 -4.89
N LEU A 366 -15.58 4.23 -4.93
CA LEU A 366 -14.46 4.92 -4.30
C LEU A 366 -14.67 5.18 -2.79
N GLU A 367 -15.90 5.10 -2.31
CA GLU A 367 -16.21 5.19 -0.87
C GLU A 367 -16.17 3.83 -0.16
N THR A 368 -16.38 2.72 -0.89
CA THR A 368 -16.39 1.36 -0.33
C THR A 368 -15.21 1.06 0.62
N PRO A 369 -13.95 1.34 0.26
CA PRO A 369 -12.81 1.06 1.15
C PRO A 369 -12.85 1.89 2.44
N LEU A 370 -13.38 3.12 2.41
CA LEU A 370 -13.54 3.99 3.59
C LEU A 370 -14.63 3.48 4.52
N ILE A 371 -15.79 3.09 3.97
CA ILE A 371 -16.89 2.48 4.71
C ILE A 371 -16.38 1.24 5.45
N GLN A 372 -15.63 0.38 4.76
CA GLN A 372 -15.10 -0.85 5.30
C GLN A 372 -14.04 -0.62 6.40
N LEU A 373 -13.14 0.35 6.23
CA LEU A 373 -12.17 0.75 7.25
C LEU A 373 -12.83 1.27 8.53
N ASN A 374 -14.00 1.91 8.41
CA ASN A 374 -14.74 2.52 9.51
C ASN A 374 -15.97 1.70 9.92
N ASN A 375 -16.10 0.45 9.49
CA ASN A 375 -17.29 -0.37 9.76
C ASN A 375 -17.56 -0.56 11.26
N LYS A 376 -16.50 -0.77 12.05
CA LYS A 376 -16.54 -0.81 13.53
C LYS A 376 -15.25 -0.18 14.08
N PRO A 377 -15.25 0.27 15.34
CA PRO A 377 -14.02 0.70 15.99
C PRO A 377 -12.95 -0.40 15.97
N PRO A 378 -11.70 -0.08 15.64
CA PRO A 378 -10.62 -1.06 15.59
C PRO A 378 -10.38 -1.74 16.94
N THR A 379 -10.11 -3.03 16.89
CA THR A 379 -9.69 -3.85 18.04
C THR A 379 -8.19 -4.12 17.99
N GLU A 380 -7.66 -4.85 18.96
CA GLU A 380 -6.27 -5.34 18.93
C GLU A 380 -5.96 -6.20 17.68
N ASN A 381 -6.96 -6.87 17.10
CA ASN A 381 -6.84 -7.73 15.94
C ASN A 381 -7.01 -6.99 14.60
N SER A 382 -7.50 -5.75 14.61
CA SER A 382 -7.90 -5.04 13.40
C SER A 382 -7.40 -3.60 13.28
N ARG A 383 -6.55 -3.15 14.22
CA ARG A 383 -5.95 -1.79 14.15
C ARG A 383 -4.73 -1.71 13.22
N GLY A 384 -4.20 -2.86 12.76
CA GLY A 384 -3.04 -2.95 11.87
C GLY A 384 -2.09 -4.06 12.26
N LEU A 385 -0.92 -4.09 11.58
CA LEU A 385 0.14 -5.08 11.75
C LEU A 385 1.47 -4.39 11.92
N ARG A 386 2.32 -4.91 12.83
CA ARG A 386 3.67 -4.37 13.05
C ARG A 386 4.67 -5.49 13.32
N PHE A 387 4.78 -6.43 12.39
CA PHE A 387 5.74 -7.53 12.48
C PHE A 387 7.07 -7.16 11.80
N GLY A 388 8.18 -7.40 12.48
CA GLY A 388 9.50 -7.25 11.87
C GLY A 388 9.74 -8.27 10.77
N SER A 389 10.51 -7.91 9.74
CA SER A 389 10.78 -8.77 8.57
C SER A 389 9.53 -9.31 7.86
N LEU A 390 8.38 -8.62 7.95
CA LEU A 390 7.12 -9.14 7.42
C LEU A 390 7.16 -9.38 5.91
N VAL A 391 7.98 -8.64 5.16
CA VAL A 391 8.18 -8.89 3.73
C VAL A 391 8.72 -10.30 3.49
N GLN A 392 9.80 -10.68 4.16
CA GLN A 392 10.37 -12.02 4.11
C GLN A 392 9.38 -13.08 4.63
N ILE A 393 8.63 -12.75 5.67
CA ILE A 393 7.64 -13.64 6.28
C ILE A 393 6.48 -13.90 5.32
N ARG A 394 6.03 -12.89 4.55
CA ARG A 394 5.04 -13.08 3.48
C ARG A 394 5.54 -14.07 2.40
N ASP A 395 6.82 -14.06 2.07
CA ASP A 395 7.41 -15.05 1.16
C ASP A 395 7.35 -16.46 1.75
N ILE A 396 7.73 -16.61 3.03
CA ILE A 396 7.62 -17.89 3.75
C ILE A 396 6.17 -18.39 3.79
N TRP A 397 5.21 -17.52 4.12
CA TRP A 397 3.79 -17.87 4.12
C TRP A 397 3.31 -18.29 2.72
N SER A 398 3.75 -17.55 1.70
CA SER A 398 3.39 -17.85 0.31
C SER A 398 3.90 -19.21 -0.13
N GLU A 399 5.15 -19.57 0.17
CA GLU A 399 5.73 -20.88 -0.14
C GLU A 399 4.91 -22.01 0.46
N GLU A 400 4.55 -21.91 1.73
CA GLU A 400 3.77 -22.94 2.42
C GLU A 400 2.32 -23.02 1.91
N ILE A 401 1.69 -21.88 1.65
CA ILE A 401 0.34 -21.82 1.08
C ILE A 401 0.33 -22.36 -0.35
N GLU A 402 1.29 -22.00 -1.18
CA GLU A 402 1.45 -22.52 -2.54
C GLU A 402 1.65 -24.04 -2.53
N SER A 403 2.40 -24.57 -1.56
CA SER A 403 2.55 -26.01 -1.35
C SER A 403 1.19 -26.71 -1.07
N ALA A 404 0.30 -26.04 -0.32
CA ALA A 404 -1.05 -26.56 -0.08
C ALA A 404 -1.94 -26.44 -1.34
N LEU A 405 -1.90 -25.30 -2.02
CA LEU A 405 -2.66 -25.08 -3.25
C LEU A 405 -2.26 -26.06 -4.37
N ASN A 406 -0.99 -26.47 -4.42
CA ASN A 406 -0.45 -27.44 -5.36
C ASN A 406 -0.64 -28.90 -4.90
N GLY A 407 -1.27 -29.14 -3.75
CA GLY A 407 -1.55 -30.48 -3.22
C GLY A 407 -0.34 -31.23 -2.64
N GLN A 408 0.79 -30.54 -2.41
CA GLN A 408 2.00 -31.10 -1.82
C GLN A 408 1.88 -31.28 -0.30
N LYS A 409 1.15 -30.37 0.35
CA LYS A 409 0.81 -30.42 1.78
C LYS A 409 -0.69 -30.29 1.97
N SER A 410 -1.24 -30.78 3.06
CA SER A 410 -2.59 -30.39 3.48
C SER A 410 -2.57 -29.02 4.16
N PRO A 411 -3.70 -28.26 4.17
CA PRO A 411 -3.76 -26.88 4.65
C PRO A 411 -3.23 -26.65 6.06
N LYS A 412 -3.61 -27.52 7.02
CA LYS A 412 -3.17 -27.34 8.43
C LYS A 412 -1.65 -27.51 8.60
N PRO A 413 -1.00 -28.58 8.12
CA PRO A 413 0.47 -28.70 8.14
C PRO A 413 1.20 -27.58 7.39
N ALA A 414 0.64 -27.07 6.29
CA ALA A 414 1.22 -25.92 5.57
C ALA A 414 1.21 -24.67 6.44
N LEU A 415 0.09 -24.35 7.11
CA LEU A 415 0.00 -23.21 8.00
C LEU A 415 0.81 -23.39 9.29
N ASP A 416 0.96 -24.62 9.81
CA ASP A 416 1.84 -24.89 10.94
C ASP A 416 3.32 -24.60 10.58
N ALA A 417 3.76 -25.03 9.41
CA ALA A 417 5.11 -24.73 8.90
C ALA A 417 5.30 -23.23 8.63
N ALA A 418 4.26 -22.55 8.12
CA ALA A 418 4.27 -21.09 7.93
C ALA A 418 4.44 -20.33 9.26
N VAL A 419 3.77 -20.78 10.33
CA VAL A 419 3.91 -20.23 11.69
C VAL A 419 5.30 -20.50 12.24
N GLU A 420 5.80 -21.73 12.17
CA GLU A 420 7.12 -22.11 12.68
C GLU A 420 8.24 -21.31 12.01
N ARG A 421 8.27 -21.32 10.67
CA ARG A 421 9.28 -20.61 9.88
C ARG A 421 9.17 -19.09 10.05
N GLY A 422 7.94 -18.55 10.08
CA GLY A 422 7.67 -17.15 10.32
C GLY A 422 8.14 -16.69 11.71
N ASN A 423 7.88 -17.48 12.74
CA ASN A 423 8.36 -17.20 14.11
C ASN A 423 9.89 -17.22 14.20
N ALA A 424 10.57 -18.10 13.47
CA ALA A 424 12.04 -18.07 13.40
C ALA A 424 12.57 -16.74 12.83
N ALA A 425 11.93 -16.22 11.78
CA ALA A 425 12.28 -14.93 11.20
C ALA A 425 11.98 -13.76 12.16
N LEU A 426 10.87 -13.80 12.91
CA LEU A 426 10.57 -12.82 13.96
C LEU A 426 11.64 -12.80 15.05
N ARG A 427 12.07 -13.96 15.55
CA ARG A 427 13.16 -14.06 16.55
C ARG A 427 14.49 -13.52 16.02
N GLN A 428 14.77 -13.72 14.73
CA GLN A 428 15.96 -13.14 14.12
C GLN A 428 15.88 -11.61 14.09
N PHE A 429 14.75 -11.03 13.68
CA PHE A 429 14.52 -9.59 13.67
C PHE A 429 14.63 -9.00 15.08
N GLU A 430 13.95 -9.58 16.06
CA GLU A 430 13.97 -9.14 17.45
C GLU A 430 15.40 -9.02 18.00
N ARG A 431 16.27 -10.02 17.75
CA ARG A 431 17.68 -9.97 18.14
C ARG A 431 18.47 -8.84 17.46
N THR A 432 18.03 -8.42 16.27
CA THR A 432 18.70 -7.33 15.52
C THR A 432 18.35 -5.96 16.09
N VAL A 433 17.10 -5.75 16.50
CA VAL A 433 16.64 -4.44 16.99
C VAL A 433 16.85 -4.23 18.49
N SER A 434 17.04 -5.31 19.25
CA SER A 434 17.33 -5.28 20.70
C SER A 434 18.79 -4.95 21.01
N ARG A 435 19.66 -4.93 20.00
CA ARG A 435 21.07 -4.51 20.09
C ARG A 435 21.22 -3.03 19.75
#